data_2425ca4f608f563e79ec43df7f120e40
#
_entry.id   2425ca4f608f563e79ec43df7f120e40
#
_cell.length_a   1.000
_cell.length_b   1.000
_cell.length_c   1.000
_cell.angle_alpha   90.00
_cell.angle_beta   90.00
_cell.angle_gamma   90.00
#
_symmetry.space_group_name_H-M   'P 1'
#
loop_
_entity.id
_entity.type
_entity.pdbx_description
1 polymer ?
#
loop_
_entity_poly.entity_id
_entity_poly.type
_entity_poly.pdbx_seq_one_letter_code
_entity_poly.pdbx_strand_id
1 'polypeptide(L)'
;MVTTISIRSLHLEYQLWLRELIFYKEEIKIYEDHLQTYALRLKSQESAVSIERFQNQFILQKEVIDFLKHDLHVSEKQLARFASDLSGEGIEGIKMDNHGRLRERMATFRKIFREMKHEFRRFEMQWM
;
A
#
# COMPACT_ATOMS: atom_id res chain seq x y z
N MET A 1 18.76 -6.36 22.79
CA MET A 1 18.87 -7.56 21.96
C MET A 1 18.63 -7.21 20.50
N VAL A 2 19.65 -7.33 19.70
CA VAL A 2 19.55 -6.99 18.27
C VAL A 2 18.97 -8.19 17.55
N THR A 3 17.78 -8.03 16.99
CA THR A 3 17.18 -9.07 16.15
C THR A 3 17.83 -8.96 14.77
N THR A 4 18.63 -9.94 14.43
CA THR A 4 19.22 -10.03 13.10
C THR A 4 18.20 -10.64 12.15
N ILE A 5 17.80 -9.86 11.15
CA ILE A 5 16.99 -10.39 10.04
C ILE A 5 17.96 -10.66 8.89
N SER A 6 17.85 -11.84 8.29
CA SER A 6 18.67 -12.19 7.13
C SER A 6 18.29 -11.33 5.93
N ILE A 7 19.27 -11.04 5.07
CA ILE A 7 19.03 -10.30 3.81
C ILE A 7 17.98 -11.01 2.96
N ARG A 8 18.04 -12.36 2.95
CA ARG A 8 17.08 -13.16 2.19
C ARG A 8 15.65 -12.95 2.69
N SER A 9 15.46 -12.92 4.01
CA SER A 9 14.14 -12.69 4.62
C SER A 9 13.63 -11.30 4.33
N LEU A 10 14.48 -10.28 4.41
CA LEU A 10 14.12 -8.91 4.09
C LEU A 10 13.73 -8.76 2.62
N HIS A 11 14.53 -9.35 1.73
CA HIS A 11 14.24 -9.31 0.29
C HIS A 11 12.88 -9.94 -0.02
N LEU A 12 12.60 -11.10 0.58
CA LEU A 12 11.32 -11.77 0.41
C LEU A 12 10.18 -10.90 0.92
N GLU A 13 10.34 -10.29 2.09
CA GLU A 13 9.32 -9.44 2.68
C GLU A 13 9.01 -8.25 1.77
N TYR A 14 10.04 -7.59 1.24
CA TYR A 14 9.86 -6.47 0.31
C TYR A 14 9.14 -6.91 -0.98
N GLN A 15 9.49 -8.07 -1.51
CA GLN A 15 8.83 -8.61 -2.71
C GLN A 15 7.33 -8.87 -2.45
N LEU A 16 7.00 -9.44 -1.30
CA LEU A 16 5.63 -9.70 -0.92
C LEU A 16 4.84 -8.40 -0.76
N TRP A 17 5.44 -7.38 -0.13
CA TRP A 17 4.81 -6.08 0.03
C TRP A 17 4.57 -5.38 -1.31
N LEU A 18 5.53 -5.46 -2.24
CA LEU A 18 5.37 -4.87 -3.57
C LEU A 18 4.20 -5.51 -4.31
N ARG A 19 4.08 -6.83 -4.25
CA ARG A 19 2.95 -7.54 -4.88
C ARG A 19 1.63 -7.20 -4.23
N GLU A 20 1.63 -7.07 -2.92
CA GLU A 20 0.46 -6.65 -2.16
C GLU A 20 -0.01 -5.27 -2.59
N LEU A 21 0.91 -4.31 -2.72
CA LEU A 21 0.59 -2.95 -3.14
C LEU A 21 0.05 -2.91 -4.57
N ILE A 22 0.61 -3.70 -5.47
CA ILE A 22 0.11 -3.83 -6.84
C ILE A 22 -1.33 -4.34 -6.83
N PHE A 23 -1.60 -5.34 -6.01
CA PHE A 23 -2.94 -5.91 -5.86
C PHE A 23 -3.93 -4.87 -5.37
N TYR A 24 -3.57 -4.10 -4.35
CA TYR A 24 -4.45 -3.05 -3.81
C TYR A 24 -4.72 -1.96 -4.84
N LYS A 25 -3.72 -1.60 -5.63
CA LYS A 25 -3.91 -0.60 -6.68
C LYS A 25 -4.88 -1.07 -7.76
N GLU A 26 -4.81 -2.34 -8.13
CA GLU A 26 -5.76 -2.94 -9.07
C GLU A 26 -7.16 -2.99 -8.48
N GLU A 27 -7.28 -3.31 -7.21
CA GLU A 27 -8.55 -3.32 -6.51
C GLU A 27 -9.20 -1.93 -6.49
N ILE A 28 -8.40 -0.88 -6.25
CA ILE A 28 -8.88 0.51 -6.31
C ILE A 28 -9.42 0.83 -7.70
N LYS A 29 -8.75 0.40 -8.76
CA LYS A 29 -9.22 0.65 -10.12
C LYS A 29 -10.59 0.03 -10.36
N ILE A 30 -10.83 -1.16 -9.84
CA ILE A 30 -12.14 -1.80 -9.91
C ILE A 30 -13.20 -0.96 -9.19
N TYR A 31 -12.86 -0.46 -8.00
CA TYR A 31 -13.76 0.41 -7.25
C TYR A 31 -14.03 1.73 -7.97
N GLU A 32 -13.01 2.29 -8.61
CA GLU A 32 -13.16 3.51 -9.40
C GLU A 32 -14.13 3.28 -10.58
N ASP A 33 -14.06 2.13 -11.24
CA ASP A 33 -14.97 1.78 -12.32
C ASP A 33 -16.42 1.66 -11.80
N HIS A 34 -16.61 1.00 -10.66
CA HIS A 34 -17.92 0.93 -10.03
C HIS A 34 -18.44 2.32 -9.68
N LEU A 35 -17.57 3.15 -9.09
CA LEU A 35 -17.93 4.50 -8.68
C LEU A 35 -18.36 5.36 -9.87
N GLN A 36 -17.67 5.22 -10.98
CA GLN A 36 -18.05 5.94 -12.22
C GLN A 36 -19.44 5.55 -12.68
N THR A 37 -19.78 4.27 -12.61
CA THR A 37 -21.13 3.78 -12.95
C THR A 37 -22.17 4.42 -12.04
N TYR A 38 -21.91 4.49 -10.74
CA TYR A 38 -22.83 5.15 -9.80
C TYR A 38 -22.94 6.64 -10.08
N ALA A 39 -21.83 7.31 -10.42
CA ALA A 39 -21.83 8.74 -10.74
C ALA A 39 -22.72 9.06 -11.93
N LEU A 40 -22.81 8.16 -12.90
CA LEU A 40 -23.69 8.33 -14.07
C LEU A 40 -25.16 8.08 -13.73
N ARG A 41 -25.45 7.23 -12.78
CA ARG A 41 -26.80 6.80 -12.43
C ARG A 41 -27.44 7.63 -11.33
N LEU A 42 -26.67 7.98 -10.29
CA LEU A 42 -27.18 8.64 -9.11
C LEU A 42 -27.14 10.15 -9.27
N LYS A 43 -28.25 10.82 -9.03
CA LYS A 43 -28.39 12.26 -9.29
C LYS A 43 -28.72 13.09 -8.03
N SER A 44 -28.82 12.46 -6.86
CA SER A 44 -29.08 13.19 -5.64
C SER A 44 -27.84 13.94 -5.17
N GLN A 45 -28.03 15.01 -4.40
CA GLN A 45 -26.93 15.76 -3.82
C GLN A 45 -26.17 14.90 -2.79
N GLU A 46 -26.89 14.09 -2.03
CA GLU A 46 -26.31 13.19 -1.04
C GLU A 46 -25.36 12.19 -1.70
N SER A 47 -25.78 11.57 -2.80
CA SER A 47 -24.94 10.63 -3.53
C SER A 47 -23.73 11.33 -4.15
N ALA A 48 -23.90 12.54 -4.67
CA ALA A 48 -22.81 13.32 -5.27
C ALA A 48 -21.69 13.60 -4.26
N VAL A 49 -22.05 13.96 -3.04
CA VAL A 49 -21.08 14.22 -1.96
C VAL A 49 -20.31 12.95 -1.62
N SER A 50 -21.00 11.83 -1.49
CA SER A 50 -20.37 10.53 -1.19
C SER A 50 -19.44 10.09 -2.32
N ILE A 51 -19.87 10.24 -3.57
CA ILE A 51 -19.07 9.87 -4.74
C ILE A 51 -17.78 10.68 -4.78
N GLU A 52 -17.86 12.01 -4.59
CA GLU A 52 -16.69 12.86 -4.57
C GLU A 52 -15.72 12.47 -3.46
N ARG A 53 -16.24 12.16 -2.28
CA ARG A 53 -15.42 11.72 -1.15
C ARG A 53 -14.66 10.43 -1.48
N PHE A 54 -15.32 9.45 -2.08
CA PHE A 54 -14.65 8.21 -2.46
C PHE A 54 -13.64 8.42 -3.58
N GLN A 55 -13.95 9.26 -4.57
CA GLN A 55 -12.99 9.60 -5.63
C GLN A 55 -11.70 10.15 -5.03
N ASN A 56 -11.82 11.09 -4.09
CA ASN A 56 -10.66 11.67 -3.42
C ASN A 56 -9.88 10.65 -2.60
N GLN A 57 -10.58 9.76 -1.89
CA GLN A 57 -9.94 8.70 -1.12
C GLN A 57 -9.17 7.73 -2.02
N PHE A 58 -9.75 7.35 -3.15
CA PHE A 58 -9.09 6.44 -4.09
C PHE A 58 -7.84 7.07 -4.70
N ILE A 59 -7.91 8.32 -5.08
CA ILE A 59 -6.74 9.06 -5.59
C ILE A 59 -5.63 9.09 -4.52
N LEU A 60 -5.98 9.46 -3.29
CA LEU A 60 -5.03 9.53 -2.19
C LEU A 60 -4.37 8.18 -1.91
N GLN A 61 -5.14 7.10 -1.88
CA GLN A 61 -4.59 5.78 -1.61
C GLN A 61 -3.69 5.28 -2.73
N LYS A 62 -3.99 5.61 -3.98
CA LYS A 62 -3.09 5.30 -5.10
C LYS A 62 -1.76 6.03 -4.96
N GLU A 63 -1.79 7.28 -4.54
CA GLU A 63 -0.56 8.05 -4.27
C GLU A 63 0.26 7.42 -3.15
N VAL A 64 -0.38 7.03 -2.05
CA VAL A 64 0.29 6.36 -0.93
C VAL A 64 0.93 5.06 -1.41
N ILE A 65 0.23 4.28 -2.22
CA ILE A 65 0.78 3.05 -2.81
C ILE A 65 2.03 3.35 -3.62
N ASP A 66 2.00 4.38 -4.46
CA ASP A 66 3.13 4.72 -5.31
C ASP A 66 4.34 5.18 -4.48
N PHE A 67 4.12 5.95 -3.42
CA PHE A 67 5.20 6.33 -2.49
C PHE A 67 5.78 5.13 -1.76
N LEU A 68 4.95 4.24 -1.27
CA LEU A 68 5.42 3.02 -0.59
C LEU A 68 6.22 2.13 -1.55
N LYS A 69 5.74 1.96 -2.78
CA LYS A 69 6.46 1.17 -3.79
C LYS A 69 7.83 1.79 -4.08
N HIS A 70 7.88 3.11 -4.22
CA HIS A 70 9.14 3.81 -4.46
C HIS A 70 10.13 3.56 -3.31
N ASP A 71 9.67 3.73 -2.07
CA ASP A 71 10.53 3.56 -0.90
C ASP A 71 10.98 2.11 -0.72
N LEU A 72 10.13 1.15 -1.07
CA LEU A 72 10.50 -0.26 -1.06
C LEU A 72 11.58 -0.56 -2.11
N HIS A 73 11.46 0.00 -3.31
CA HIS A 73 12.49 -0.17 -4.34
C HIS A 73 13.83 0.44 -3.92
N VAL A 74 13.81 1.60 -3.27
CA VAL A 74 15.01 2.23 -2.74
C VAL A 74 15.66 1.33 -1.68
N SER A 75 14.85 0.78 -0.77
CA SER A 75 15.35 -0.12 0.27
C SER A 75 15.92 -1.42 -0.32
N GLU A 76 15.31 -1.96 -1.37
CA GLU A 76 15.84 -3.13 -2.05
C GLU A 76 17.19 -2.86 -2.70
N LYS A 77 17.37 -1.69 -3.32
CA LYS A 77 18.65 -1.31 -3.90
C LYS A 77 19.73 -1.19 -2.84
N GLN A 78 19.39 -0.60 -1.70
CA GLN A 78 20.30 -0.51 -0.56
C GLN A 78 20.68 -1.89 -0.05
N LEU A 79 19.72 -2.78 0.05
CA LEU A 79 19.94 -4.15 0.49
C LEU A 79 20.86 -4.91 -0.48
N ALA A 80 20.67 -4.73 -1.77
CA ALA A 80 21.52 -5.34 -2.80
C ALA A 80 22.96 -4.82 -2.71
N ARG A 81 23.16 -3.52 -2.44
CA ARG A 81 24.47 -2.95 -2.22
C ARG A 81 25.16 -3.54 -1.00
N PHE A 82 24.45 -3.66 0.11
CA PHE A 82 24.97 -4.31 1.30
C PHE A 82 25.40 -5.74 1.03
N ALA A 83 24.57 -6.49 0.31
CA ALA A 83 24.89 -7.87 -0.04
C ALA A 83 26.15 -7.97 -0.93
N SER A 84 26.36 -7.02 -1.83
CA SER A 84 27.50 -6.97 -2.72
C SER A 84 28.78 -6.53 -1.99
N ASP A 85 28.68 -5.49 -1.16
CA ASP A 85 29.85 -4.87 -0.53
C ASP A 85 30.38 -5.67 0.66
N LEU A 86 29.52 -6.38 1.36
CA LEU A 86 29.89 -7.03 2.62
C LEU A 86 30.24 -8.51 2.51
N SER A 87 30.17 -9.08 1.34
CA SER A 87 30.60 -10.46 1.01
C SER A 87 30.66 -11.41 2.21
N GLY A 88 29.59 -11.52 2.96
CA GLY A 88 29.48 -12.44 4.07
C GLY A 88 29.74 -11.89 5.45
N GLU A 89 30.28 -10.66 5.57
CA GLU A 89 30.44 -10.03 6.87
C GLU A 89 29.31 -9.04 7.15
N GLY A 90 28.63 -9.20 8.28
CA GLY A 90 27.89 -8.11 8.89
C GLY A 90 26.58 -7.70 8.26
N ILE A 91 25.92 -8.60 7.60
CA ILE A 91 24.50 -8.46 7.31
C ILE A 91 23.72 -8.16 8.60
N GLU A 92 24.31 -8.54 9.71
CA GLU A 92 23.86 -8.29 11.06
C GLU A 92 23.87 -6.80 11.44
N GLY A 93 24.61 -5.96 10.68
CA GLY A 93 24.70 -4.52 10.94
C GLY A 93 23.81 -3.66 10.06
N ILE A 94 22.90 -4.23 9.26
CA ILE A 94 21.95 -3.46 8.50
C ILE A 94 21.01 -2.76 9.47
N LYS A 95 20.99 -1.43 9.40
CA LYS A 95 20.11 -0.64 10.23
C LYS A 95 18.67 -1.00 9.95
N MET A 96 18.06 -1.67 10.89
CA MET A 96 16.68 -2.12 10.84
C MET A 96 15.68 -0.96 10.95
N ASP A 97 16.14 0.26 11.20
CA ASP A 97 15.29 1.43 11.38
C ASP A 97 14.38 1.65 10.18
N ASN A 98 14.93 1.60 8.97
CA ASN A 98 14.14 1.75 7.75
C ASN A 98 13.13 0.62 7.58
N HIS A 99 13.53 -0.59 7.91
CA HIS A 99 12.66 -1.75 7.76
C HIS A 99 11.48 -1.67 8.74
N GLY A 100 11.76 -1.33 10.00
CA GLY A 100 10.71 -1.15 11.01
C GLY A 100 9.71 -0.07 10.61
N ARG A 101 10.22 1.03 10.08
CA ARG A 101 9.38 2.14 9.60
C ARG A 101 8.50 1.71 8.43
N LEU A 102 9.07 0.99 7.47
CA LEU A 102 8.32 0.48 6.32
C LEU A 102 7.25 -0.51 6.76
N ARG A 103 7.56 -1.37 7.72
CA ARG A 103 6.61 -2.33 8.28
C ARG A 103 5.42 -1.60 8.93
N GLU A 104 5.70 -0.56 9.70
CA GLU A 104 4.65 0.26 10.32
C GLU A 104 3.79 0.97 9.27
N ARG A 105 4.43 1.51 8.24
CA ARG A 105 3.72 2.19 7.14
C ARG A 105 2.81 1.21 6.39
N MET A 106 3.28 0.00 6.15
CA MET A 106 2.47 -1.04 5.51
C MET A 106 1.27 -1.42 6.40
N ALA A 107 1.49 -1.56 7.69
CA ALA A 107 0.42 -1.88 8.63
C ALA A 107 -0.64 -0.77 8.66
N THR A 108 -0.20 0.49 8.72
CA THR A 108 -1.08 1.66 8.68
C THR A 108 -1.87 1.72 7.38
N PHE A 109 -1.19 1.50 6.26
CA PHE A 109 -1.85 1.48 4.95
C PHE A 109 -2.93 0.40 4.87
N ARG A 110 -2.63 -0.81 5.33
CA ARG A 110 -3.60 -1.93 5.32
C ARG A 110 -4.84 -1.59 6.13
N LYS A 111 -4.66 -0.96 7.28
CA LYS A 111 -5.76 -0.57 8.14
C LYS A 111 -6.66 0.46 7.45
N ILE A 112 -6.06 1.52 6.93
CA ILE A 112 -6.79 2.60 6.24
C ILE A 112 -7.51 2.06 5.01
N PHE A 113 -6.84 1.21 4.24
CA PHE A 113 -7.43 0.59 3.05
C PHE A 113 -8.64 -0.27 3.41
N ARG A 114 -8.52 -1.07 4.46
CA ARG A 114 -9.62 -1.93 4.92
C ARG A 114 -10.82 -1.11 5.35
N GLU A 115 -10.59 -0.03 6.06
CA GLU A 115 -11.67 0.88 6.49
C GLU A 115 -12.35 1.53 5.29
N MET A 116 -11.58 2.02 4.35
CA MET A 116 -12.08 2.61 3.10
C MET A 116 -12.91 1.61 2.29
N LYS A 117 -12.40 0.40 2.11
CA LYS A 117 -13.09 -0.68 1.41
C LYS A 117 -14.42 -1.02 2.07
N HIS A 118 -14.43 -1.07 3.38
CA HIS A 118 -15.63 -1.37 4.16
C HIS A 118 -16.69 -0.28 3.98
N GLU A 119 -16.29 0.98 4.05
CA GLU A 119 -17.19 2.12 3.82
C GLU A 119 -17.72 2.13 2.39
N PHE A 120 -16.87 1.85 1.41
CA PHE A 120 -17.27 1.82 0.01
C PHE A 120 -18.29 0.70 -0.24
N ARG A 121 -18.09 -0.47 0.36
CA ARG A 121 -19.05 -1.57 0.24
C ARG A 121 -20.39 -1.22 0.86
N ARG A 122 -20.41 -0.52 1.97
CA ARG A 122 -21.66 -0.02 2.56
C ARG A 122 -22.37 0.93 1.60
N PHE A 123 -21.62 1.83 0.99
CA PHE A 123 -22.14 2.75 -0.02
C PHE A 123 -22.75 1.97 -1.19
N GLU A 124 -22.06 0.97 -1.70
CA GLU A 124 -22.57 0.14 -2.78
C GLU A 124 -23.89 -0.55 -2.40
N MET A 125 -23.94 -1.10 -1.20
CA MET A 125 -25.15 -1.77 -0.72
C MET A 125 -26.34 -0.82 -0.58
N GLN A 126 -26.08 0.42 -0.22
CA GLN A 126 -27.12 1.45 -0.07
C GLN A 126 -27.73 1.84 -1.42
N TRP A 127 -26.91 1.88 -2.48
CA TRP A 127 -27.30 2.43 -3.78
C TRP A 127 -27.41 1.38 -4.89
N MET A 128 -27.21 0.13 -4.55
CA MET A 128 -27.42 -0.96 -5.51
C MET A 128 -28.89 -1.17 -5.81
#